data_707b3b06c1e6e71ec571e8eb86ebbaa0
#
_entry.id   707b3b06c1e6e71ec571e8eb86ebbaa0
#
_cell.length_a   1.000
_cell.length_b   1.000
_cell.length_c   1.000
_cell.angle_alpha   90.00
_cell.angle_beta   90.00
_cell.angle_gamma   90.00
#
_symmetry.space_group_name_H-M   'P 1'
#
loop_
_entity.id
_entity.type
_entity.pdbx_description
1 polymer ?
#
loop_
_entity_poly.entity_id
_entity_poly.type
_entity_poly.pdbx_seq_one_letter_code
_entity_poly.pdbx_strand_id
1 'polypeptide(L)'
;MKKILILFAKDWDQIAIQAKRDSRQYQFYFEGFDLARFPENINLLFFKILPFIKKLERKYQKLGLDGIVSNHEQFGALIAALLAQRLGLPGNDPLAIIACQHKYYSRLVQEKIVPEAVPKFSYIPYPLDSTKPLDIAFPFFIKPVKATYSVLCKQINNWDELEQHLHFNYFEEWLIRKLVQPFAEVMPLLTPLKIDPNGLLAEEIIEGEQMNLDGYCQNGEIHFLGMIDEVMYPGTQTFMRFEYPSRLPEEIQNRAKEIATKLLHGLNYHHGFFNIEFFYQPQTNDLKIIEINPRSASQLVNLYERVDGYNPYDVLFALAVGETPVIKKGECSFQTAASFVFRHFQKPQRQKKPSIHEVKQVLASYPDANIMFYFKKGASLEREFKWLGSYRYAVLNLGGLNRTDLFKRFGLLCQQLNFIDPLIKDQHLR
;
A
#
# COMPACT_ATOMS: atom_id res chain seq x y z
N MET A 1 -27.32 -6.26 -13.32
CA MET A 1 -26.02 -6.64 -12.73
C MET A 1 -24.99 -5.65 -13.23
N LYS A 2 -24.37 -4.91 -12.31
CA LYS A 2 -23.36 -3.88 -12.63
C LYS A 2 -22.05 -4.53 -13.08
N LYS A 3 -21.43 -4.00 -14.11
CA LYS A 3 -20.18 -4.54 -14.70
C LYS A 3 -18.97 -3.76 -14.16
N ILE A 4 -18.11 -4.40 -13.42
CA ILE A 4 -16.91 -3.80 -12.82
C ILE A 4 -15.65 -4.42 -13.42
N LEU A 5 -14.73 -3.58 -13.90
CA LEU A 5 -13.40 -3.98 -14.32
C LEU A 5 -12.43 -3.87 -13.13
N ILE A 6 -11.76 -4.96 -12.81
CA ILE A 6 -10.70 -5.02 -11.81
C ILE A 6 -9.36 -5.04 -12.53
N LEU A 7 -8.53 -4.03 -12.26
CA LEU A 7 -7.20 -3.90 -12.85
C LEU A 7 -6.12 -4.38 -11.89
N PHE A 8 -5.25 -5.28 -12.37
CA PHE A 8 -4.10 -5.81 -11.62
C PHE A 8 -4.51 -6.39 -10.25
N ALA A 9 -5.52 -7.25 -10.24
CA ALA A 9 -6.06 -7.85 -9.02
C ALA A 9 -4.98 -8.59 -8.22
N LYS A 10 -4.91 -8.29 -6.91
CA LYS A 10 -4.06 -8.99 -5.94
C LYS A 10 -4.81 -10.18 -5.33
N ASP A 11 -4.09 -11.06 -4.64
CA ASP A 11 -4.69 -12.23 -3.98
C ASP A 11 -5.84 -11.84 -3.03
N TRP A 12 -5.69 -10.76 -2.26
CA TRP A 12 -6.73 -10.25 -1.35
C TRP A 12 -7.98 -9.77 -2.10
N ASP A 13 -7.82 -9.13 -3.26
CA ASP A 13 -8.93 -8.70 -4.11
C ASP A 13 -9.70 -9.92 -4.63
N GLN A 14 -8.99 -10.98 -5.04
CA GLN A 14 -9.60 -12.20 -5.54
C GLN A 14 -10.45 -12.92 -4.48
N ILE A 15 -9.97 -12.98 -3.22
CA ILE A 15 -10.71 -13.54 -2.10
C ILE A 15 -12.01 -12.77 -1.87
N ALA A 16 -11.91 -11.43 -1.78
CA ALA A 16 -13.08 -10.59 -1.55
C ALA A 16 -14.10 -10.67 -2.69
N ILE A 17 -13.64 -10.69 -3.94
CA ILE A 17 -14.50 -10.82 -5.13
C ILE A 17 -15.16 -12.20 -5.17
N GLN A 18 -14.43 -13.26 -4.82
CA GLN A 18 -15.00 -14.61 -4.80
C GLN A 18 -16.15 -14.72 -3.79
N ALA A 19 -16.02 -14.10 -2.62
CA ALA A 19 -17.08 -14.04 -1.62
C ALA A 19 -18.34 -13.31 -2.10
N LYS A 20 -18.22 -12.44 -3.13
CA LYS A 20 -19.33 -11.65 -3.70
C LYS A 20 -19.92 -12.24 -4.99
N ARG A 21 -19.34 -13.30 -5.56
CA ARG A 21 -19.82 -13.91 -6.83
C ARG A 21 -21.28 -14.35 -6.79
N ASP A 22 -21.73 -14.82 -5.63
CA ASP A 22 -23.09 -15.35 -5.48
C ASP A 22 -24.15 -14.26 -5.28
N SER A 23 -23.74 -13.00 -5.03
CA SER A 23 -24.66 -11.89 -4.74
C SER A 23 -25.50 -11.45 -5.94
N ARG A 24 -25.16 -11.85 -7.18
CA ARG A 24 -25.76 -11.40 -8.45
C ARG A 24 -25.81 -9.87 -8.66
N GLN A 25 -25.18 -9.11 -7.78
CA GLN A 25 -25.16 -7.64 -7.85
C GLN A 25 -24.14 -7.16 -8.88
N TYR A 26 -22.97 -7.80 -8.94
CA TYR A 26 -21.84 -7.38 -9.78
C TYR A 26 -21.39 -8.49 -10.72
N GLN A 27 -20.97 -8.09 -11.93
CA GLN A 27 -20.23 -8.90 -12.87
C GLN A 27 -18.81 -8.37 -12.98
N PHE A 28 -17.81 -9.19 -12.63
CA PHE A 28 -16.40 -8.77 -12.60
C PHE A 28 -15.64 -9.22 -13.84
N TYR A 29 -14.85 -8.29 -14.38
CA TYR A 29 -13.88 -8.49 -15.45
C TYR A 29 -12.50 -8.22 -14.92
N PHE A 30 -11.47 -8.93 -15.42
CA PHE A 30 -10.10 -8.82 -14.92
C PHE A 30 -9.15 -8.51 -16.07
N GLU A 31 -8.26 -7.52 -15.84
CA GLU A 31 -7.18 -7.16 -16.77
C GLU A 31 -5.92 -6.80 -15.99
N GLY A 32 -4.77 -6.99 -16.63
CA GLY A 32 -3.47 -6.75 -16.03
C GLY A 32 -2.75 -8.05 -15.66
N PHE A 33 -1.77 -7.95 -14.78
CA PHE A 33 -0.92 -9.06 -14.34
C PHE A 33 -0.37 -8.77 -12.93
N ASP A 34 0.03 -9.81 -12.20
CA ASP A 34 0.63 -9.66 -10.87
C ASP A 34 2.16 -9.47 -10.99
N LEU A 35 2.66 -8.30 -10.54
CA LEU A 35 4.10 -7.99 -10.51
C LEU A 35 4.91 -8.86 -9.55
N ALA A 36 4.27 -9.39 -8.51
CA ALA A 36 4.93 -10.21 -7.50
C ALA A 36 4.93 -11.71 -7.83
N ARG A 37 4.11 -12.12 -8.83
CA ARG A 37 3.87 -13.53 -9.15
C ARG A 37 4.55 -13.97 -10.44
N PHE A 38 5.39 -14.99 -10.37
CA PHE A 38 5.94 -15.65 -11.56
C PHE A 38 4.94 -16.71 -12.10
N PRO A 39 4.73 -16.82 -13.42
CA PRO A 39 5.40 -16.09 -14.53
C PRO A 39 4.74 -14.78 -14.95
N GLU A 40 3.67 -14.32 -14.30
CA GLU A 40 2.91 -13.15 -14.71
C GLU A 40 3.76 -11.87 -14.76
N ASN A 41 4.73 -11.72 -13.85
CA ASN A 41 5.63 -10.57 -13.79
C ASN A 41 6.54 -10.43 -15.03
N ILE A 42 6.68 -11.45 -15.87
CA ILE A 42 7.38 -11.35 -17.17
C ILE A 42 6.68 -10.36 -18.09
N ASN A 43 5.37 -10.17 -17.94
CA ASN A 43 4.61 -9.20 -18.74
C ASN A 43 5.11 -7.76 -18.56
N LEU A 44 5.79 -7.43 -17.45
CA LEU A 44 6.42 -6.13 -17.26
C LEU A 44 7.41 -5.77 -18.37
N LEU A 45 8.11 -6.75 -18.92
CA LEU A 45 9.13 -6.56 -19.97
C LEU A 45 8.55 -5.92 -21.23
N PHE A 46 7.31 -6.27 -21.55
CA PHE A 46 6.61 -5.84 -22.76
C PHE A 46 5.51 -4.82 -22.47
N PHE A 47 5.32 -4.45 -21.20
CA PHE A 47 4.24 -3.57 -20.79
C PHE A 47 4.47 -2.14 -21.30
N LYS A 48 3.45 -1.60 -21.98
CA LYS A 48 3.37 -0.21 -22.43
C LYS A 48 2.02 0.35 -22.01
N ILE A 49 2.02 1.37 -21.16
CA ILE A 49 0.80 1.87 -20.52
C ILE A 49 -0.22 2.45 -21.51
N LEU A 50 0.21 3.31 -22.44
CA LEU A 50 -0.70 3.99 -23.37
C LEU A 50 -1.36 3.01 -24.35
N PRO A 51 -0.64 2.06 -25.00
CA PRO A 51 -1.26 1.00 -25.78
C PRO A 51 -2.20 0.12 -24.99
N PHE A 52 -1.87 -0.20 -23.73
CA PHE A 52 -2.71 -0.98 -22.85
C PHE A 52 -4.04 -0.27 -22.54
N ILE A 53 -4.01 1.00 -22.16
CA ILE A 53 -5.20 1.82 -21.94
C ILE A 53 -6.06 1.88 -23.21
N LYS A 54 -5.48 2.15 -24.37
CA LYS A 54 -6.20 2.22 -25.66
C LYS A 54 -6.87 0.88 -26.02
N LYS A 55 -6.21 -0.25 -25.73
CA LYS A 55 -6.80 -1.59 -25.93
C LYS A 55 -8.01 -1.76 -25.02
N LEU A 56 -7.90 -1.42 -23.73
CA LEU A 56 -8.99 -1.55 -22.77
C LEU A 56 -10.17 -0.62 -23.11
N GLU A 57 -9.90 0.62 -23.45
CA GLU A 57 -10.90 1.59 -23.89
C GLU A 57 -11.76 1.01 -25.02
N ARG A 58 -11.13 0.53 -26.10
CA ARG A 58 -11.84 -0.07 -27.25
C ARG A 58 -12.66 -1.31 -26.88
N LYS A 59 -12.10 -2.15 -26.00
CA LYS A 59 -12.77 -3.38 -25.55
C LYS A 59 -14.00 -3.07 -24.71
N TYR A 60 -13.84 -2.21 -23.74
CA TYR A 60 -14.84 -1.98 -22.71
C TYR A 60 -15.87 -0.88 -23.06
N GLN A 61 -15.55 0.01 -24.00
CA GLN A 61 -16.54 0.93 -24.58
C GLN A 61 -17.70 0.16 -25.25
N LYS A 62 -17.39 -0.97 -25.92
CA LYS A 62 -18.42 -1.82 -26.55
C LYS A 62 -19.20 -2.65 -25.52
N LEU A 63 -18.55 -3.05 -24.42
CA LEU A 63 -19.18 -3.89 -23.40
C LEU A 63 -20.12 -3.10 -22.49
N GLY A 64 -19.85 -1.79 -22.31
CA GLY A 64 -20.56 -0.91 -21.37
C GLY A 64 -20.25 -1.30 -19.91
N LEU A 65 -19.14 -0.78 -19.36
CA LEU A 65 -18.81 -0.91 -17.94
C LEU A 65 -19.63 0.09 -17.12
N ASP A 66 -19.88 -0.27 -15.86
CA ASP A 66 -20.43 0.63 -14.85
C ASP A 66 -19.34 1.18 -13.91
N GLY A 67 -18.19 0.49 -13.79
CA GLY A 67 -17.11 0.94 -12.89
C GLY A 67 -15.77 0.27 -13.12
N ILE A 68 -14.73 0.87 -12.56
CA ILE A 68 -13.34 0.40 -12.64
C ILE A 68 -12.71 0.48 -11.25
N VAL A 69 -12.01 -0.58 -10.84
CA VAL A 69 -11.34 -0.68 -9.54
C VAL A 69 -9.90 -1.12 -9.71
N SER A 70 -8.99 -0.55 -8.94
CA SER A 70 -7.66 -1.09 -8.75
C SER A 70 -7.11 -0.76 -7.36
N ASN A 71 -6.69 -1.79 -6.63
CA ASN A 71 -5.89 -1.67 -5.41
C ASN A 71 -4.39 -1.87 -5.69
N HIS A 72 -4.00 -1.86 -6.97
CA HIS A 72 -2.62 -2.01 -7.39
C HIS A 72 -1.93 -0.65 -7.49
N GLU A 73 -0.99 -0.41 -6.59
CA GLU A 73 -0.34 0.87 -6.38
C GLU A 73 0.61 1.28 -7.51
N GLN A 74 1.32 0.31 -8.12
CA GLN A 74 2.35 0.64 -9.10
C GLN A 74 1.77 1.25 -10.39
N PHE A 75 0.75 0.63 -10.99
CA PHE A 75 0.17 1.10 -12.26
C PHE A 75 -1.35 1.25 -12.21
N GLY A 76 -2.00 0.36 -11.44
CA GLY A 76 -3.42 0.12 -11.56
C GLY A 76 -4.28 1.32 -11.21
N ALA A 77 -3.97 2.04 -10.14
CA ALA A 77 -4.74 3.23 -9.73
C ALA A 77 -4.69 4.33 -10.81
N LEU A 78 -3.50 4.58 -11.41
CA LEU A 78 -3.37 5.56 -12.48
C LEU A 78 -4.12 5.12 -13.74
N ILE A 79 -4.01 3.84 -14.13
CA ILE A 79 -4.71 3.31 -15.29
C ILE A 79 -6.22 3.33 -15.07
N ALA A 80 -6.68 3.00 -13.85
CA ALA A 80 -8.11 3.07 -13.50
C ALA A 80 -8.66 4.49 -13.66
N ALA A 81 -7.94 5.50 -13.16
CA ALA A 81 -8.35 6.90 -13.29
C ALA A 81 -8.37 7.37 -14.76
N LEU A 82 -7.33 7.07 -15.53
CA LEU A 82 -7.25 7.42 -16.95
C LEU A 82 -8.36 6.74 -17.79
N LEU A 83 -8.62 5.47 -17.52
CA LEU A 83 -9.64 4.72 -18.25
C LEU A 83 -11.05 5.14 -17.84
N ALA A 84 -11.29 5.43 -16.55
CA ALA A 84 -12.55 5.95 -16.06
C ALA A 84 -12.87 7.30 -16.71
N GLN A 85 -11.91 8.23 -16.75
CA GLN A 85 -12.07 9.52 -17.43
C GLN A 85 -12.44 9.37 -18.91
N ARG A 86 -11.77 8.46 -19.64
CA ARG A 86 -12.03 8.23 -21.08
C ARG A 86 -13.38 7.57 -21.37
N LEU A 87 -13.87 6.77 -20.44
CA LEU A 87 -15.14 6.06 -20.56
C LEU A 87 -16.31 6.81 -19.91
N GLY A 88 -16.07 7.97 -19.29
CA GLY A 88 -17.12 8.74 -18.58
C GLY A 88 -17.66 8.03 -17.35
N LEU A 89 -16.81 7.24 -16.67
CA LEU A 89 -17.15 6.47 -15.47
C LEU A 89 -16.72 7.19 -14.19
N PRO A 90 -17.32 6.85 -13.03
CA PRO A 90 -16.85 7.34 -11.75
C PRO A 90 -15.37 7.03 -11.53
N GLY A 91 -14.60 7.99 -11.04
CA GLY A 91 -13.18 7.84 -10.80
C GLY A 91 -12.53 9.16 -10.41
N ASN A 92 -11.27 9.12 -10.03
CA ASN A 92 -10.51 10.29 -9.64
C ASN A 92 -9.86 10.98 -10.85
N ASP A 93 -9.44 12.24 -10.66
CA ASP A 93 -8.59 12.92 -11.63
C ASP A 93 -7.23 12.19 -11.73
N PRO A 94 -6.77 11.80 -12.93
CA PRO A 94 -5.46 11.20 -13.11
C PRO A 94 -4.30 12.06 -12.58
N LEU A 95 -4.41 13.39 -12.60
CA LEU A 95 -3.39 14.29 -12.04
C LEU A 95 -3.34 14.18 -10.52
N ALA A 96 -4.48 14.07 -9.83
CA ALA A 96 -4.53 13.83 -8.39
C ALA A 96 -3.88 12.49 -8.03
N ILE A 97 -4.09 11.44 -8.84
CA ILE A 97 -3.43 10.13 -8.64
C ILE A 97 -1.90 10.26 -8.79
N ILE A 98 -1.41 10.97 -9.80
CA ILE A 98 0.04 11.21 -9.97
C ILE A 98 0.59 12.02 -8.78
N ALA A 99 -0.12 13.05 -8.34
CA ALA A 99 0.27 13.87 -7.20
C ALA A 99 0.34 13.08 -5.88
N CYS A 100 -0.44 12.01 -5.74
CA CYS A 100 -0.29 11.06 -4.64
C CYS A 100 0.91 10.12 -4.83
N GLN A 101 1.09 9.58 -6.03
CA GLN A 101 1.98 8.44 -6.27
C GLN A 101 3.43 8.80 -6.62
N HIS A 102 3.69 9.97 -7.21
CA HIS A 102 5.04 10.44 -7.51
C HIS A 102 5.61 11.16 -6.31
N LYS A 103 6.45 10.49 -5.51
CA LYS A 103 6.85 10.94 -4.16
C LYS A 103 7.40 12.38 -4.13
N TYR A 104 8.28 12.77 -5.06
CA TYR A 104 8.80 14.14 -5.10
C TYR A 104 7.72 15.16 -5.50
N TYR A 105 6.90 14.87 -6.51
CA TYR A 105 5.79 15.75 -6.89
C TYR A 105 4.76 15.86 -5.74
N SER A 106 4.48 14.76 -5.07
CA SER A 106 3.64 14.73 -3.88
C SER A 106 4.16 15.69 -2.80
N ARG A 107 5.48 15.70 -2.54
CA ARG A 107 6.08 16.64 -1.56
C ARG A 107 5.93 18.09 -1.97
N LEU A 108 6.16 18.42 -3.24
CA LEU A 108 5.97 19.79 -3.76
C LEU A 108 4.53 20.29 -3.60
N VAL A 109 3.56 19.41 -3.75
CA VAL A 109 2.14 19.75 -3.56
C VAL A 109 1.80 19.84 -2.07
N GLN A 110 2.25 18.87 -1.26
CA GLN A 110 2.05 18.85 0.19
C GLN A 110 2.63 20.11 0.87
N GLU A 111 3.84 20.53 0.49
CA GLU A 111 4.50 21.72 1.03
C GLU A 111 3.68 23.00 0.83
N LYS A 112 2.93 23.09 -0.27
CA LYS A 112 2.03 24.23 -0.52
C LYS A 112 0.74 24.19 0.27
N ILE A 113 0.25 23.00 0.63
CA ILE A 113 -1.09 22.81 1.22
C ILE A 113 -0.99 22.62 2.74
N VAL A 114 -0.06 21.79 3.21
CA VAL A 114 0.10 21.36 4.60
C VAL A 114 1.60 21.35 5.01
N PRO A 115 2.31 22.50 4.92
CA PRO A 115 3.75 22.56 5.15
C PRO A 115 4.16 22.03 6.54
N GLU A 116 3.27 22.17 7.53
CA GLU A 116 3.49 21.66 8.89
C GLU A 116 3.62 20.13 8.97
N ALA A 117 3.05 19.41 8.00
CA ALA A 117 3.04 17.96 7.96
C ALA A 117 4.06 17.37 6.96
N VAL A 118 4.92 18.17 6.38
CA VAL A 118 5.92 17.74 5.39
C VAL A 118 7.30 17.67 6.03
N PRO A 119 8.04 16.56 5.87
CA PRO A 119 9.45 16.51 6.25
C PRO A 119 10.30 17.37 5.32
N LYS A 120 11.50 17.78 5.75
CA LYS A 120 12.48 18.37 4.84
C LYS A 120 12.82 17.35 3.76
N PHE A 121 12.89 17.81 2.51
CA PHE A 121 13.12 16.93 1.38
C PHE A 121 13.95 17.59 0.28
N SER A 122 14.60 16.77 -0.53
CA SER A 122 15.34 17.19 -1.73
C SER A 122 15.22 16.16 -2.83
N TYR A 123 15.28 16.62 -4.08
CA TYR A 123 15.37 15.75 -5.25
C TYR A 123 16.82 15.37 -5.53
N ILE A 124 17.10 14.10 -5.71
CA ILE A 124 18.39 13.59 -6.14
C ILE A 124 18.27 13.07 -7.57
N PRO A 125 18.96 13.69 -8.55
CA PRO A 125 18.93 13.22 -9.93
C PRO A 125 19.61 11.85 -10.08
N TYR A 126 19.19 11.08 -11.06
CA TYR A 126 19.85 9.84 -11.44
C TYR A 126 20.13 9.84 -12.95
N PRO A 127 21.40 9.67 -13.38
CA PRO A 127 22.58 9.40 -12.58
C PRO A 127 22.97 10.56 -11.65
N LEU A 128 23.63 10.21 -10.54
CA LEU A 128 24.10 11.18 -9.55
C LEU A 128 25.23 12.05 -10.14
N ASP A 129 25.13 13.36 -9.93
CA ASP A 129 26.21 14.31 -10.21
C ASP A 129 26.88 14.68 -8.87
N SER A 130 27.95 13.97 -8.53
CA SER A 130 28.67 14.18 -7.27
C SER A 130 29.39 15.53 -7.17
N THR A 131 29.46 16.29 -8.26
CA THR A 131 30.04 17.66 -8.26
C THR A 131 29.07 18.70 -7.70
N LYS A 132 27.77 18.39 -7.57
CA LYS A 132 26.76 19.28 -7.05
C LYS A 132 26.48 19.00 -5.57
N PRO A 133 26.34 20.04 -4.75
CA PRO A 133 25.93 19.87 -3.36
C PRO A 133 24.49 19.33 -3.31
N LEU A 134 24.18 18.59 -2.25
CA LEU A 134 22.81 18.18 -1.95
C LEU A 134 22.12 19.29 -1.13
N ASP A 135 20.85 19.55 -1.42
CA ASP A 135 20.03 20.50 -0.65
C ASP A 135 19.48 19.86 0.65
N ILE A 136 20.07 18.77 1.09
CA ILE A 136 19.72 18.07 2.33
C ILE A 136 20.99 17.53 3.01
N ALA A 137 21.06 17.66 4.34
CA ALA A 137 22.17 17.19 5.14
C ALA A 137 22.06 15.70 5.47
N PHE A 138 23.20 15.01 5.57
CA PHE A 138 23.27 13.65 6.14
C PHE A 138 23.06 13.67 7.66
N PRO A 139 22.47 12.59 8.25
CA PRO A 139 21.88 11.45 7.55
C PRO A 139 20.49 11.76 7.01
N PHE A 140 20.11 11.15 5.90
CA PHE A 140 18.77 11.25 5.33
C PHE A 140 18.25 9.89 4.87
N PHE A 141 16.94 9.81 4.64
CA PHE A 141 16.30 8.62 4.07
C PHE A 141 16.09 8.81 2.58
N ILE A 142 16.59 7.87 1.75
CA ILE A 142 16.43 7.92 0.30
C ILE A 142 15.41 6.91 -0.18
N LYS A 143 14.62 7.28 -1.17
CA LYS A 143 13.66 6.41 -1.84
C LYS A 143 13.46 6.82 -3.30
N PRO A 144 13.23 5.89 -4.24
CA PRO A 144 12.88 6.24 -5.61
C PRO A 144 11.60 7.07 -5.65
N VAL A 145 11.52 8.05 -6.56
CA VAL A 145 10.31 8.89 -6.72
C VAL A 145 9.07 8.06 -7.06
N LYS A 146 9.27 6.90 -7.67
CA LYS A 146 8.22 5.91 -7.90
C LYS A 146 8.72 4.49 -7.66
N ALA A 147 8.38 3.95 -6.51
CA ALA A 147 8.54 2.55 -6.13
C ALA A 147 7.50 2.17 -5.10
N THR A 148 7.22 0.88 -4.99
CA THR A 148 6.33 0.28 -4.00
C THR A 148 7.10 -0.74 -3.17
N TYR A 149 6.56 -1.12 -2.01
CA TYR A 149 7.14 -2.12 -1.11
C TYR A 149 8.55 -1.77 -0.59
N SER A 150 8.84 -0.48 -0.33
CA SER A 150 10.14 -0.01 0.19
C SER A 150 11.36 -0.46 -0.63
N VAL A 151 11.17 -0.75 -1.93
CA VAL A 151 12.28 -1.13 -2.81
C VAL A 151 13.26 0.02 -2.93
N LEU A 152 14.55 -0.24 -2.70
CA LEU A 152 15.64 0.75 -2.72
C LEU A 152 15.49 1.90 -1.71
N CYS A 153 14.69 1.72 -0.67
CA CYS A 153 14.59 2.66 0.42
C CYS A 153 15.66 2.35 1.47
N LYS A 154 16.44 3.36 1.86
CA LYS A 154 17.55 3.19 2.81
C LYS A 154 17.88 4.49 3.52
N GLN A 155 18.36 4.40 4.76
CA GLN A 155 19.06 5.51 5.41
C GLN A 155 20.47 5.63 4.83
N ILE A 156 20.88 6.85 4.52
CA ILE A 156 22.19 7.21 3.96
C ILE A 156 22.87 8.15 4.94
N ASN A 157 24.08 7.79 5.40
CA ASN A 157 24.80 8.53 6.43
C ASN A 157 25.91 9.44 5.86
N ASN A 158 26.37 9.18 4.64
CA ASN A 158 27.47 9.92 4.00
C ASN A 158 27.47 9.72 2.48
N TRP A 159 28.36 10.42 1.79
CA TRP A 159 28.52 10.35 0.33
C TRP A 159 28.90 8.96 -0.18
N ASP A 160 29.82 8.26 0.49
CA ASP A 160 30.27 6.93 0.06
C ASP A 160 29.09 5.93 0.07
N GLU A 161 28.25 6.00 1.10
CA GLU A 161 27.04 5.18 1.17
C GLU A 161 26.04 5.53 0.08
N LEU A 162 25.89 6.81 -0.28
CA LEU A 162 25.03 7.25 -1.36
C LEU A 162 25.50 6.72 -2.71
N GLU A 163 26.78 6.90 -3.04
CA GLU A 163 27.35 6.41 -4.29
C GLU A 163 27.24 4.89 -4.40
N GLN A 164 27.58 4.17 -3.32
CA GLN A 164 27.45 2.71 -3.27
C GLN A 164 26.00 2.25 -3.46
N HIS A 165 25.04 2.96 -2.85
CA HIS A 165 23.61 2.63 -2.96
C HIS A 165 23.07 2.83 -4.38
N LEU A 166 23.57 3.83 -5.10
CA LEU A 166 23.16 4.16 -6.46
C LEU A 166 23.93 3.39 -7.54
N HIS A 167 24.88 2.53 -7.14
CA HIS A 167 25.61 1.70 -8.09
C HIS A 167 24.80 0.47 -8.48
N PHE A 168 23.98 0.63 -9.53
CA PHE A 168 23.19 -0.46 -10.10
C PHE A 168 23.92 -1.13 -11.26
N ASN A 169 23.81 -2.46 -11.34
CA ASN A 169 24.24 -3.15 -12.55
C ASN A 169 23.22 -2.89 -13.69
N TYR A 170 23.65 -3.17 -14.92
CA TYR A 170 22.83 -2.93 -16.12
C TYR A 170 21.42 -3.53 -16.06
N PHE A 171 21.28 -4.75 -15.48
CA PHE A 171 19.97 -5.41 -15.38
C PHE A 171 19.06 -4.75 -14.31
N GLU A 172 19.63 -4.35 -13.19
CA GLU A 172 18.92 -3.64 -12.12
C GLU A 172 18.42 -2.27 -12.63
N GLU A 173 19.29 -1.51 -13.28
CA GLU A 173 18.94 -0.22 -13.89
C GLU A 173 17.83 -0.38 -14.94
N TRP A 174 17.95 -1.36 -15.82
CA TRP A 174 16.93 -1.65 -16.81
C TRP A 174 15.58 -2.02 -16.16
N LEU A 175 15.58 -2.83 -15.09
CA LEU A 175 14.36 -3.19 -14.37
C LEU A 175 13.70 -1.99 -13.69
N ILE A 176 14.51 -1.14 -13.03
CA ILE A 176 14.03 0.11 -12.41
C ILE A 176 13.37 1.00 -13.46
N ARG A 177 14.04 1.20 -14.60
CA ARG A 177 13.47 1.98 -15.73
C ARG A 177 12.13 1.42 -16.20
N LYS A 178 11.99 0.09 -16.28
CA LYS A 178 10.72 -0.55 -16.66
C LYS A 178 9.58 -0.30 -15.67
N LEU A 179 9.88 -0.21 -14.39
CA LEU A 179 8.89 0.11 -13.36
C LEU A 179 8.46 1.58 -13.39
N VAL A 180 9.35 2.48 -13.78
CA VAL A 180 9.11 3.93 -13.80
C VAL A 180 8.54 4.40 -15.14
N GLN A 181 8.92 3.76 -16.25
CA GLN A 181 8.52 4.13 -17.63
C GLN A 181 7.03 4.45 -17.80
N PRO A 182 6.05 3.70 -17.21
CA PRO A 182 4.63 4.02 -17.34
C PRO A 182 4.26 5.42 -16.84
N PHE A 183 4.93 5.89 -15.78
CA PHE A 183 4.73 7.25 -15.26
C PHE A 183 5.40 8.29 -16.15
N ALA A 184 6.61 8.00 -16.65
CA ALA A 184 7.32 8.86 -17.60
C ALA A 184 6.52 9.10 -18.90
N GLU A 185 5.76 8.11 -19.37
CA GLU A 185 4.90 8.23 -20.54
C GLU A 185 3.64 9.06 -20.29
N VAL A 186 3.09 9.03 -19.08
CA VAL A 186 1.80 9.67 -18.75
C VAL A 186 1.97 11.07 -18.17
N MET A 187 2.99 11.31 -17.33
CA MET A 187 3.18 12.61 -16.68
C MET A 187 3.18 13.81 -17.62
N PRO A 188 3.90 13.80 -18.77
CA PRO A 188 3.91 14.93 -19.70
C PRO A 188 2.54 15.25 -20.33
N LEU A 189 1.60 14.30 -20.28
CA LEU A 189 0.24 14.48 -20.80
C LEU A 189 -0.68 15.15 -19.78
N LEU A 190 -0.33 15.11 -18.49
CA LEU A 190 -1.19 15.55 -17.39
C LEU A 190 -0.62 16.77 -16.65
N THR A 191 0.68 17.00 -16.69
CA THR A 191 1.34 18.08 -15.94
C THR A 191 2.46 18.71 -16.76
N PRO A 192 2.64 20.05 -16.70
CA PRO A 192 3.78 20.72 -17.30
C PRO A 192 5.10 20.49 -16.55
N LEU A 193 5.05 19.85 -15.37
CA LEU A 193 6.24 19.57 -14.58
C LEU A 193 7.17 18.59 -15.28
N LYS A 194 8.38 19.05 -15.59
CA LYS A 194 9.46 18.24 -16.14
C LYS A 194 10.28 17.63 -15.01
N ILE A 195 9.75 16.65 -14.33
CA ILE A 195 10.47 15.92 -13.31
C ILE A 195 10.90 14.59 -13.93
N ASP A 196 12.19 14.28 -13.82
CA ASP A 196 12.69 12.98 -14.26
C ASP A 196 12.12 11.88 -13.32
N PRO A 197 11.33 10.95 -13.85
CA PRO A 197 10.75 9.88 -13.04
C PRO A 197 11.80 8.87 -12.57
N ASN A 198 13.04 8.92 -13.06
CA ASN A 198 14.15 8.07 -12.62
C ASN A 198 14.87 8.61 -11.38
N GLY A 199 14.57 9.82 -10.94
CA GLY A 199 15.21 10.41 -9.77
C GLY A 199 14.79 9.78 -8.46
N LEU A 200 15.43 10.26 -7.39
CA LEU A 200 15.16 9.81 -6.03
C LEU A 200 14.71 10.99 -5.18
N LEU A 201 14.01 10.67 -4.12
CA LEU A 201 13.62 11.60 -3.07
C LEU A 201 14.50 11.32 -1.85
N ALA A 202 15.22 12.33 -1.38
CA ALA A 202 15.86 12.33 -0.06
C ALA A 202 14.98 13.08 0.92
N GLU A 203 14.83 12.56 2.13
CA GLU A 203 14.02 13.16 3.19
C GLU A 203 14.74 13.09 4.52
N GLU A 204 14.52 14.07 5.38
CA GLU A 204 14.98 13.97 6.78
C GLU A 204 14.45 12.68 7.42
N ILE A 205 15.24 12.12 8.32
CA ILE A 205 14.84 10.92 9.06
C ILE A 205 13.75 11.32 10.04
N ILE A 206 12.58 10.69 9.90
CA ILE A 206 11.47 10.86 10.82
C ILE A 206 11.47 9.66 11.76
N GLU A 207 11.44 9.93 13.06
CA GLU A 207 11.29 8.93 14.10
C GLU A 207 9.91 9.05 14.74
N GLY A 208 9.37 7.96 15.26
CA GLY A 208 8.09 7.99 15.94
C GLY A 208 7.23 6.76 15.70
N GLU A 209 5.97 6.88 16.05
CA GLU A 209 4.95 5.86 15.83
C GLU A 209 4.37 6.04 14.43
N GLN A 210 4.35 4.95 13.66
CA GLN A 210 3.77 4.97 12.31
C GLN A 210 2.32 4.50 12.34
N MET A 211 1.48 5.17 11.58
CA MET A 211 0.08 4.81 11.42
C MET A 211 -0.41 5.13 10.02
N ASN A 212 -1.50 4.47 9.64
CA ASN A 212 -2.26 4.82 8.45
C ASN A 212 -3.69 5.28 8.74
N LEU A 213 -4.14 6.30 8.01
CA LEU A 213 -5.50 6.79 7.99
C LEU A 213 -6.18 6.36 6.70
N ASP A 214 -7.17 5.47 6.82
CA ASP A 214 -7.98 4.99 5.71
C ASP A 214 -9.28 5.79 5.56
N GLY A 215 -9.67 5.99 4.30
CA GLY A 215 -10.93 6.64 3.98
C GLY A 215 -11.26 6.57 2.49
N TYR A 216 -12.32 7.27 2.12
CA TYR A 216 -12.71 7.46 0.72
C TYR A 216 -13.27 8.86 0.50
N CYS A 217 -13.19 9.32 -0.74
CA CYS A 217 -13.89 10.49 -1.21
C CYS A 217 -15.03 10.07 -2.13
N GLN A 218 -16.16 10.75 -2.01
CA GLN A 218 -17.28 10.64 -2.95
C GLN A 218 -17.76 12.03 -3.34
N ASN A 219 -17.59 12.39 -4.61
CA ASN A 219 -17.98 13.71 -5.12
C ASN A 219 -17.38 14.89 -4.33
N GLY A 220 -16.16 14.72 -3.83
CA GLY A 220 -15.45 15.71 -3.02
C GLY A 220 -15.74 15.64 -1.51
N GLU A 221 -16.73 14.89 -1.08
CA GLU A 221 -16.98 14.63 0.34
C GLU A 221 -16.04 13.54 0.87
N ILE A 222 -15.38 13.82 2.00
CA ILE A 222 -14.36 12.95 2.59
C ILE A 222 -14.97 12.15 3.75
N HIS A 223 -14.83 10.84 3.69
CA HIS A 223 -15.30 9.90 4.71
C HIS A 223 -14.12 9.09 5.27
N PHE A 224 -13.86 9.20 6.57
CA PHE A 224 -12.83 8.43 7.24
C PHE A 224 -13.37 7.09 7.73
N LEU A 225 -12.65 6.02 7.42
CA LEU A 225 -13.00 4.66 7.86
C LEU A 225 -12.39 4.38 9.24
N GLY A 226 -11.10 4.68 9.41
CA GLY A 226 -10.38 4.48 10.66
C GLY A 226 -8.89 4.71 10.54
N MET A 227 -8.22 4.58 11.69
CA MET A 227 -6.77 4.68 11.79
C MET A 227 -6.20 3.37 12.32
N ILE A 228 -5.08 2.92 11.72
CA ILE A 228 -4.42 1.65 11.99
C ILE A 228 -2.99 1.93 12.43
N ASP A 229 -2.55 1.34 13.56
CA ASP A 229 -1.16 1.41 14.00
C ASP A 229 -0.29 0.47 13.18
N GLU A 230 0.89 0.93 12.77
CA GLU A 230 1.87 0.16 12.03
C GLU A 230 3.08 -0.13 12.90
N VAL A 231 3.22 -1.36 13.36
CA VAL A 231 4.27 -1.76 14.29
C VAL A 231 5.37 -2.51 13.54
N MET A 232 6.60 -2.00 13.70
CA MET A 232 7.79 -2.57 13.03
C MET A 232 8.41 -3.70 13.84
N TYR A 233 9.18 -4.55 13.17
CA TYR A 233 10.10 -5.45 13.86
C TYR A 233 11.18 -4.62 14.57
N PRO A 234 11.53 -4.96 15.84
CA PRO A 234 12.50 -4.20 16.63
C PRO A 234 13.81 -3.97 15.89
N GLY A 235 14.29 -2.72 15.86
CA GLY A 235 15.52 -2.32 15.18
C GLY A 235 15.48 -2.37 13.65
N THR A 236 14.29 -2.42 13.04
CA THR A 236 14.12 -2.43 11.59
C THR A 236 13.01 -1.45 11.16
N GLN A 237 12.94 -1.16 9.86
CA GLN A 237 11.83 -0.42 9.23
C GLN A 237 10.87 -1.39 8.49
N THR A 238 10.72 -2.60 9.00
CA THR A 238 9.96 -3.67 8.38
C THR A 238 8.74 -3.99 9.21
N PHE A 239 7.57 -3.94 8.61
CA PHE A 239 6.30 -4.18 9.30
C PHE A 239 6.23 -5.59 9.91
N MET A 240 5.92 -5.61 11.21
CA MET A 240 5.64 -6.82 11.99
C MET A 240 4.14 -7.07 12.09
N ARG A 241 3.36 -6.01 12.30
CA ARG A 241 1.90 -6.09 12.35
C ARG A 241 1.23 -4.73 12.13
N PHE A 242 -0.05 -4.78 11.85
CA PHE A 242 -0.96 -3.66 11.75
C PHE A 242 -2.08 -3.88 12.76
N GLU A 243 -2.34 -2.94 13.67
CA GLU A 243 -3.36 -3.06 14.72
C GLU A 243 -4.51 -2.07 14.50
N TYR A 244 -5.75 -2.53 14.57
CA TYR A 244 -6.96 -1.72 14.47
C TYR A 244 -7.89 -1.97 15.67
N PRO A 245 -8.54 -0.91 16.22
CA PRO A 245 -8.32 0.50 15.96
C PRO A 245 -6.99 1.00 16.53
N SER A 246 -6.53 2.15 16.03
CA SER A 246 -5.32 2.81 16.53
C SER A 246 -5.45 3.19 17.99
N ARG A 247 -4.33 3.10 18.72
CA ARG A 247 -4.21 3.46 20.13
C ARG A 247 -3.72 4.89 20.35
N LEU A 248 -3.47 5.62 19.29
CA LEU A 248 -3.10 7.02 19.40
C LEU A 248 -4.19 7.85 20.09
N PRO A 249 -3.82 8.87 20.85
CA PRO A 249 -4.79 9.80 21.43
C PRO A 249 -5.73 10.38 20.35
N GLU A 250 -7.00 10.53 20.71
CA GLU A 250 -8.03 11.04 19.79
C GLU A 250 -7.65 12.41 19.20
N GLU A 251 -6.99 13.26 19.97
CA GLU A 251 -6.46 14.54 19.52
C GLU A 251 -5.53 14.39 18.30
N ILE A 252 -4.60 13.41 18.36
CA ILE A 252 -3.66 13.14 17.25
C ILE A 252 -4.38 12.57 16.04
N GLN A 253 -5.34 11.66 16.27
CA GLN A 253 -6.17 11.13 15.20
C GLN A 253 -6.99 12.23 14.50
N ASN A 254 -7.54 13.18 15.25
CA ASN A 254 -8.31 14.29 14.69
C ASN A 254 -7.40 15.26 13.92
N ARG A 255 -6.20 15.56 14.42
CA ARG A 255 -5.20 16.35 13.69
C ARG A 255 -4.80 15.69 12.36
N ALA A 256 -4.62 14.37 12.34
CA ALA A 256 -4.33 13.63 11.10
C ALA A 256 -5.50 13.74 10.09
N LYS A 257 -6.75 13.67 10.55
CA LYS A 257 -7.94 13.87 9.70
C LYS A 257 -8.02 15.29 9.15
N GLU A 258 -7.69 16.30 9.95
CA GLU A 258 -7.66 17.72 9.50
C GLU A 258 -6.60 17.94 8.41
N ILE A 259 -5.38 17.40 8.61
CA ILE A 259 -4.31 17.44 7.61
C ILE A 259 -4.75 16.71 6.33
N ALA A 260 -5.30 15.51 6.46
CA ALA A 260 -5.80 14.71 5.34
C ALA A 260 -6.91 15.47 4.57
N THR A 261 -7.83 16.12 5.27
CA THR A 261 -8.92 16.91 4.68
C THR A 261 -8.38 18.06 3.83
N LYS A 262 -7.48 18.88 4.39
CA LYS A 262 -6.85 19.99 3.66
C LYS A 262 -6.11 19.47 2.42
N LEU A 263 -5.34 18.39 2.60
CA LEU A 263 -4.52 17.81 1.54
C LEU A 263 -5.37 17.23 0.40
N LEU A 264 -6.38 16.44 0.70
CA LEU A 264 -7.24 15.81 -0.31
C LEU A 264 -8.04 16.87 -1.10
N HIS A 265 -8.55 17.91 -0.45
CA HIS A 265 -9.18 19.04 -1.14
C HIS A 265 -8.18 19.79 -2.03
N GLY A 266 -6.98 20.09 -1.51
CA GLY A 266 -5.95 20.78 -2.29
C GLY A 266 -5.40 19.97 -3.48
N LEU A 267 -5.46 18.64 -3.41
CA LEU A 267 -5.15 17.73 -4.50
C LEU A 267 -6.30 17.58 -5.52
N ASN A 268 -7.46 18.13 -5.26
CA ASN A 268 -8.70 17.85 -6.01
C ASN A 268 -9.02 16.34 -6.04
N TYR A 269 -8.75 15.66 -4.90
CA TYR A 269 -9.03 14.23 -4.76
C TYR A 269 -10.52 14.06 -4.46
N HIS A 270 -11.32 13.76 -5.46
CA HIS A 270 -12.77 13.86 -5.35
C HIS A 270 -13.51 12.52 -5.38
N HIS A 271 -12.86 11.41 -5.76
CA HIS A 271 -13.54 10.12 -5.85
C HIS A 271 -12.59 8.94 -5.67
N GLY A 272 -12.93 8.00 -4.79
CA GLY A 272 -12.17 6.77 -4.58
C GLY A 272 -11.55 6.66 -3.19
N PHE A 273 -10.96 5.52 -2.90
CA PHE A 273 -10.29 5.24 -1.64
C PHE A 273 -8.95 5.95 -1.54
N PHE A 274 -8.58 6.32 -0.32
CA PHE A 274 -7.24 6.77 0.04
C PHE A 274 -6.76 6.04 1.30
N ASN A 275 -5.44 5.92 1.41
CA ASN A 275 -4.73 5.48 2.59
C ASN A 275 -3.53 6.42 2.75
N ILE A 276 -3.47 7.17 3.84
CA ILE A 276 -2.42 8.15 4.12
C ILE A 276 -1.60 7.66 5.30
N GLU A 277 -0.30 7.49 5.08
CA GLU A 277 0.64 7.07 6.10
C GLU A 277 1.26 8.28 6.80
N PHE A 278 1.31 8.23 8.14
CA PHE A 278 1.87 9.27 9.00
C PHE A 278 2.91 8.71 9.96
N PHE A 279 3.86 9.57 10.36
CA PHE A 279 4.63 9.41 11.59
C PHE A 279 4.18 10.42 12.63
N TYR A 280 3.98 9.96 13.86
CA TYR A 280 3.77 10.81 15.02
C TYR A 280 4.97 10.69 15.97
N GLN A 281 5.63 11.82 16.27
CA GLN A 281 6.73 11.91 17.21
C GLN A 281 6.22 12.49 18.53
N PRO A 282 6.03 11.67 19.60
CA PRO A 282 5.44 12.15 20.86
C PRO A 282 6.28 13.23 21.56
N GLN A 283 7.62 13.20 21.43
CA GLN A 283 8.53 14.10 22.11
C GLN A 283 8.45 15.54 21.59
N THR A 284 8.27 15.72 20.30
CA THR A 284 8.14 17.02 19.64
C THR A 284 6.69 17.36 19.30
N ASN A 285 5.78 16.39 19.46
CA ASN A 285 4.38 16.47 19.03
C ASN A 285 4.24 16.71 17.50
N ASP A 286 5.25 16.31 16.72
CA ASP A 286 5.20 16.39 15.26
C ASP A 286 4.37 15.28 14.64
N LEU A 287 3.61 15.65 13.61
CA LEU A 287 2.85 14.71 12.79
C LEU A 287 3.20 14.95 11.33
N LYS A 288 3.90 13.98 10.71
CA LYS A 288 4.43 14.09 9.35
C LYS A 288 3.83 13.05 8.43
N ILE A 289 3.52 13.43 7.19
CA ILE A 289 3.03 12.54 6.15
C ILE A 289 4.21 11.74 5.61
N ILE A 290 4.07 10.41 5.52
CA ILE A 290 5.02 9.52 4.85
C ILE A 290 4.68 9.44 3.37
N GLU A 291 3.46 9.00 3.05
CA GLU A 291 2.99 8.91 1.67
C GLU A 291 1.45 8.87 1.59
N ILE A 292 0.93 9.11 0.38
CA ILE A 292 -0.48 9.02 0.06
C ILE A 292 -0.68 7.90 -0.96
N ASN A 293 -1.46 6.91 -0.57
CA ASN A 293 -1.82 5.79 -1.43
C ASN A 293 -3.25 5.98 -1.96
N PRO A 294 -3.46 6.29 -3.25
CA PRO A 294 -4.79 6.52 -3.82
C PRO A 294 -5.51 5.20 -4.12
N ARG A 295 -5.68 4.37 -3.11
CA ARG A 295 -6.28 3.02 -3.19
C ARG A 295 -6.64 2.51 -1.80
N SER A 296 -7.46 1.43 -1.76
CA SER A 296 -7.68 0.68 -0.52
C SER A 296 -6.45 -0.16 -0.15
N ALA A 297 -6.18 -0.29 1.14
CA ALA A 297 -5.18 -1.19 1.69
C ALA A 297 -5.74 -2.61 1.81
N SER A 298 -5.80 -3.36 0.70
CA SER A 298 -6.52 -4.64 0.60
C SER A 298 -6.14 -5.68 1.67
N GLN A 299 -4.90 -5.69 2.18
CA GLN A 299 -4.47 -6.54 3.29
C GLN A 299 -5.21 -6.23 4.59
N LEU A 300 -5.61 -4.97 4.80
CA LEU A 300 -6.15 -4.45 6.06
C LEU A 300 -7.69 -4.43 6.11
N VAL A 301 -8.35 -4.66 4.99
CA VAL A 301 -9.81 -4.64 4.86
C VAL A 301 -10.52 -5.53 5.88
N ASN A 302 -9.99 -6.71 6.14
CA ASN A 302 -10.58 -7.63 7.10
C ASN A 302 -10.51 -7.15 8.56
N LEU A 303 -9.69 -6.16 8.90
CA LEU A 303 -9.64 -5.60 10.25
C LEU A 303 -10.93 -4.82 10.55
N TYR A 304 -11.40 -4.01 9.59
CA TYR A 304 -12.67 -3.30 9.68
C TYR A 304 -13.87 -4.24 9.80
N GLU A 305 -13.87 -5.33 9.00
CA GLU A 305 -14.94 -6.32 9.03
C GLU A 305 -15.07 -6.98 10.42
N ARG A 306 -13.95 -7.23 11.11
CA ARG A 306 -13.94 -7.85 12.45
C ARG A 306 -14.36 -6.92 13.56
N VAL A 307 -13.99 -5.64 13.46
CA VAL A 307 -14.19 -4.65 14.53
C VAL A 307 -15.44 -3.81 14.29
N ASP A 308 -15.67 -3.36 13.05
CA ASP A 308 -16.79 -2.47 12.72
C ASP A 308 -17.97 -3.21 12.03
N GLY A 309 -17.78 -4.45 11.59
CA GLY A 309 -18.85 -5.30 11.03
C GLY A 309 -19.20 -5.01 9.58
N TYR A 310 -18.45 -4.16 8.86
CA TYR A 310 -18.68 -3.92 7.42
C TYR A 310 -17.44 -4.29 6.60
N ASN A 311 -17.67 -4.69 5.35
CA ASN A 311 -16.57 -5.03 4.44
C ASN A 311 -16.26 -3.82 3.53
N PRO A 312 -15.05 -3.20 3.63
CA PRO A 312 -14.67 -2.07 2.78
C PRO A 312 -14.70 -2.35 1.28
N TYR A 313 -14.72 -3.61 0.82
CA TYR A 313 -14.95 -3.91 -0.59
C TYR A 313 -16.37 -3.58 -1.05
N ASP A 314 -17.38 -3.62 -0.16
CA ASP A 314 -18.73 -3.17 -0.51
C ASP A 314 -18.75 -1.66 -0.78
N VAL A 315 -18.01 -0.91 0.04
CA VAL A 315 -17.79 0.52 -0.17
C VAL A 315 -17.05 0.77 -1.50
N LEU A 316 -15.99 0.01 -1.76
CA LEU A 316 -15.18 0.13 -2.98
C LEU A 316 -16.00 -0.11 -4.25
N PHE A 317 -16.83 -1.16 -4.26
CA PHE A 317 -17.65 -1.48 -5.44
C PHE A 317 -18.80 -0.50 -5.64
N ALA A 318 -19.44 -0.05 -4.55
CA ALA A 318 -20.46 1.02 -4.64
C ALA A 318 -19.89 2.31 -5.23
N LEU A 319 -18.74 2.77 -4.71
CA LEU A 319 -18.03 3.93 -5.27
C LEU A 319 -17.71 3.75 -6.75
N ALA A 320 -17.16 2.58 -7.12
CA ALA A 320 -16.76 2.31 -8.50
C ALA A 320 -17.91 2.46 -9.50
N VAL A 321 -19.13 2.18 -9.09
CA VAL A 321 -20.34 2.32 -9.95
C VAL A 321 -21.13 3.60 -9.69
N GLY A 322 -20.58 4.54 -8.90
CA GLY A 322 -21.18 5.84 -8.60
C GLY A 322 -22.33 5.79 -7.60
N GLU A 323 -22.51 4.67 -6.90
CA GLU A 323 -23.53 4.53 -5.86
C GLU A 323 -22.99 5.03 -4.51
N THR A 324 -23.88 5.56 -3.66
CA THR A 324 -23.50 5.97 -2.30
C THR A 324 -23.28 4.74 -1.43
N PRO A 325 -22.07 4.56 -0.85
CA PRO A 325 -21.81 3.45 0.03
C PRO A 325 -22.70 3.46 1.28
N VAL A 326 -23.21 2.30 1.66
CA VAL A 326 -23.97 2.14 2.89
C VAL A 326 -23.11 1.41 3.91
N ILE A 327 -22.56 2.15 4.88
CA ILE A 327 -21.77 1.61 5.97
C ILE A 327 -22.71 1.37 7.16
N LYS A 328 -23.00 0.11 7.43
CA LYS A 328 -23.74 -0.29 8.64
C LYS A 328 -22.74 -0.92 9.60
N LYS A 329 -22.39 -0.19 10.66
CA LYS A 329 -21.64 -0.77 11.76
C LYS A 329 -22.56 -1.75 12.47
N GLY A 330 -22.13 -3.01 12.53
CA GLY A 330 -22.89 -4.10 13.13
C GLY A 330 -22.44 -4.42 14.56
N GLU A 331 -23.15 -5.37 15.20
CA GLU A 331 -22.64 -6.02 16.41
C GLU A 331 -21.46 -6.89 16.03
N CYS A 332 -20.28 -6.51 16.51
CA CYS A 332 -19.03 -7.17 16.17
C CYS A 332 -18.57 -8.07 17.31
N SER A 333 -18.03 -9.22 16.95
CA SER A 333 -17.51 -10.18 17.94
C SER A 333 -16.21 -9.70 18.60
N PHE A 334 -15.49 -8.73 17.98
CA PHE A 334 -14.17 -8.29 18.40
C PHE A 334 -14.10 -6.77 18.58
N GLN A 335 -13.29 -6.34 19.57
CA GLN A 335 -13.00 -4.93 19.82
C GLN A 335 -11.69 -4.49 19.17
N THR A 336 -10.84 -5.45 18.79
CA THR A 336 -9.56 -5.20 18.12
C THR A 336 -9.26 -6.29 17.12
N ALA A 337 -8.46 -5.94 16.11
CA ALA A 337 -7.97 -6.90 15.14
C ALA A 337 -6.55 -6.53 14.69
N ALA A 338 -5.78 -7.51 14.22
CA ALA A 338 -4.47 -7.24 13.66
C ALA A 338 -4.17 -8.10 12.44
N SER A 339 -3.31 -7.52 11.58
CA SER A 339 -2.67 -8.20 10.45
C SER A 339 -1.22 -8.46 10.80
N PHE A 340 -0.87 -9.69 11.14
CA PHE A 340 0.48 -10.11 11.52
C PHE A 340 1.27 -10.52 10.29
N VAL A 341 2.50 -10.00 10.14
CA VAL A 341 3.38 -10.24 9.00
C VAL A 341 4.56 -11.10 9.43
N PHE A 342 4.61 -12.34 8.96
CA PHE A 342 5.69 -13.27 9.30
C PHE A 342 6.85 -13.10 8.33
N ARG A 343 8.07 -12.90 8.88
CA ARG A 343 9.28 -12.68 8.10
C ARG A 343 10.48 -13.48 8.60
N HIS A 344 11.37 -13.78 7.66
CA HIS A 344 12.75 -14.21 7.95
C HIS A 344 13.71 -13.07 7.64
N PHE A 345 14.62 -12.76 8.57
CA PHE A 345 15.70 -11.79 8.37
C PHE A 345 17.01 -12.47 7.95
N GLN A 346 17.06 -13.78 8.04
CA GLN A 346 18.16 -14.62 7.55
C GLN A 346 17.58 -15.71 6.66
N LYS A 347 18.35 -16.15 5.66
CA LYS A 347 17.92 -17.20 4.74
C LYS A 347 17.67 -18.49 5.54
N PRO A 348 16.43 -19.02 5.55
CA PRO A 348 16.12 -20.23 6.31
C PRO A 348 16.79 -21.43 5.66
N GLN A 349 17.44 -22.27 6.48
CA GLN A 349 18.05 -23.53 6.00
C GLN A 349 16.98 -24.50 5.48
N ARG A 350 15.85 -24.57 6.18
CA ARG A 350 14.65 -25.32 5.76
C ARG A 350 13.41 -24.49 6.09
N GLN A 351 12.55 -24.31 5.14
CA GLN A 351 11.24 -23.68 5.34
C GLN A 351 10.17 -24.75 5.14
N LYS A 352 9.54 -25.16 6.24
CA LYS A 352 8.39 -26.08 6.19
C LYS A 352 7.14 -25.24 5.92
N LYS A 353 6.50 -25.49 4.79
CA LYS A 353 5.17 -24.95 4.50
C LYS A 353 4.15 -25.88 5.16
N PRO A 354 3.22 -25.38 5.99
CA PRO A 354 2.09 -26.19 6.48
C PRO A 354 1.30 -26.74 5.32
N SER A 355 0.83 -27.97 5.47
CA SER A 355 -0.09 -28.56 4.48
C SER A 355 -1.44 -27.84 4.52
N ILE A 356 -2.19 -27.92 3.41
CA ILE A 356 -3.55 -27.37 3.36
C ILE A 356 -4.45 -27.98 4.43
N HIS A 357 -4.24 -29.26 4.76
CA HIS A 357 -4.98 -29.95 5.79
C HIS A 357 -4.69 -29.39 7.20
N GLU A 358 -3.41 -29.24 7.56
CA GLU A 358 -2.99 -28.62 8.83
C GLU A 358 -3.57 -27.21 8.98
N VAL A 359 -3.47 -26.39 7.92
CA VAL A 359 -4.03 -25.03 7.94
C VAL A 359 -5.54 -25.05 8.14
N LYS A 360 -6.28 -25.88 7.41
CA LYS A 360 -7.74 -25.99 7.56
C LYS A 360 -8.15 -26.47 8.97
N GLN A 361 -7.41 -27.41 9.53
CA GLN A 361 -7.67 -27.93 10.89
C GLN A 361 -7.47 -26.84 11.93
N VAL A 362 -6.39 -26.05 11.85
CA VAL A 362 -6.13 -24.93 12.75
C VAL A 362 -7.19 -23.84 12.60
N LEU A 363 -7.49 -23.43 11.36
CA LEU A 363 -8.47 -22.37 11.08
C LEU A 363 -9.91 -22.76 11.46
N ALA A 364 -10.22 -24.06 11.57
CA ALA A 364 -11.53 -24.50 12.09
C ALA A 364 -11.78 -24.02 13.54
N SER A 365 -10.72 -23.85 14.33
CA SER A 365 -10.80 -23.28 15.70
C SER A 365 -10.73 -21.73 15.72
N TYR A 366 -10.43 -21.11 14.58
CA TYR A 366 -10.32 -19.66 14.42
C TYR A 366 -11.06 -19.22 13.14
N PRO A 367 -12.41 -19.28 13.11
CA PRO A 367 -13.18 -19.01 11.88
C PRO A 367 -13.06 -17.58 11.37
N ASP A 368 -12.63 -16.65 12.23
CA ASP A 368 -12.32 -15.26 11.87
C ASP A 368 -10.91 -15.08 11.29
N ALA A 369 -10.02 -16.09 11.41
CA ALA A 369 -8.65 -15.97 10.95
C ALA A 369 -8.55 -16.14 9.42
N ASN A 370 -7.77 -15.25 8.78
CA ASN A 370 -7.38 -15.37 7.38
C ASN A 370 -5.86 -15.42 7.26
N ILE A 371 -5.33 -16.44 6.61
CA ILE A 371 -3.90 -16.59 6.41
C ILE A 371 -3.55 -16.67 4.92
N MET A 372 -2.53 -15.91 4.52
CA MET A 372 -1.97 -15.89 3.17
C MET A 372 -0.51 -16.32 3.21
N PHE A 373 -0.10 -17.19 2.29
CA PHE A 373 1.26 -17.69 2.19
C PHE A 373 1.96 -17.19 0.94
N TYR A 374 3.21 -16.74 1.11
CA TYR A 374 4.05 -16.14 0.06
C TYR A 374 5.37 -16.90 -0.14
N PHE A 375 5.35 -18.23 -0.01
CA PHE A 375 6.57 -19.05 -0.09
C PHE A 375 7.28 -18.91 -1.43
N LYS A 376 8.56 -18.48 -1.38
CA LYS A 376 9.46 -18.32 -2.52
C LYS A 376 10.66 -19.26 -2.39
N LYS A 377 11.30 -19.59 -3.51
CA LYS A 377 12.49 -20.46 -3.58
C LYS A 377 13.50 -19.88 -4.58
N GLY A 378 14.77 -20.30 -4.45
CA GLY A 378 15.85 -19.98 -5.39
C GLY A 378 16.03 -18.48 -5.59
N ALA A 379 16.30 -18.05 -6.81
CA ALA A 379 16.58 -16.66 -7.17
C ALA A 379 15.48 -15.66 -6.74
N SER A 380 14.21 -16.08 -6.63
CA SER A 380 13.13 -15.22 -6.15
C SER A 380 13.26 -14.93 -4.67
N LEU A 381 13.68 -15.91 -3.86
CA LEU A 381 13.96 -15.72 -2.44
C LEU A 381 15.19 -14.83 -2.22
N GLU A 382 16.25 -15.05 -3.00
CA GLU A 382 17.48 -14.26 -2.91
C GLU A 382 17.27 -12.79 -3.21
N ARG A 383 16.42 -12.46 -4.20
CA ARG A 383 16.05 -11.08 -4.51
C ARG A 383 15.30 -10.41 -3.36
N GLU A 384 14.42 -11.12 -2.65
CA GLU A 384 13.72 -10.55 -1.47
C GLU A 384 14.75 -10.11 -0.41
N PHE A 385 15.72 -10.96 -0.07
CA PHE A 385 16.75 -10.59 0.89
C PHE A 385 17.63 -9.45 0.39
N LYS A 386 18.04 -9.47 -0.89
CA LYS A 386 18.87 -8.42 -1.48
C LYS A 386 18.18 -7.04 -1.45
N TRP A 387 16.88 -6.99 -1.78
CA TRP A 387 16.19 -5.71 -1.99
C TRP A 387 15.41 -5.22 -0.78
N LEU A 388 14.94 -6.14 0.09
CA LEU A 388 14.08 -5.82 1.23
C LEU A 388 14.73 -6.14 2.58
N GLY A 389 15.94 -6.71 2.61
CA GLY A 389 16.62 -7.14 3.83
C GLY A 389 15.90 -8.26 4.60
N SER A 390 14.75 -8.71 4.13
CA SER A 390 13.94 -9.73 4.78
C SER A 390 12.98 -10.40 3.79
N TYR A 391 12.51 -11.59 4.14
CA TYR A 391 11.57 -12.36 3.34
C TYR A 391 10.25 -12.58 4.05
N ARG A 392 9.17 -12.01 3.52
CA ARG A 392 7.80 -12.23 4.00
C ARG A 392 7.30 -13.58 3.51
N TYR A 393 6.95 -14.49 4.42
CA TYR A 393 6.45 -15.82 4.05
C TYR A 393 4.97 -16.06 4.35
N ALA A 394 4.36 -15.30 5.27
CA ALA A 394 2.93 -15.35 5.53
C ALA A 394 2.41 -14.02 6.06
N VAL A 395 1.09 -13.83 5.97
CA VAL A 395 0.30 -12.78 6.62
C VAL A 395 -0.92 -13.44 7.24
N LEU A 396 -1.21 -13.11 8.50
CA LEU A 396 -2.36 -13.60 9.25
C LEU A 396 -3.19 -12.43 9.75
N ASN A 397 -4.47 -12.38 9.40
CA ASN A 397 -5.43 -11.44 9.96
C ASN A 397 -6.28 -12.16 11.02
N LEU A 398 -6.39 -11.57 12.22
CA LEU A 398 -7.05 -12.16 13.38
C LEU A 398 -7.75 -11.08 14.20
N GLY A 399 -8.92 -11.42 14.80
CA GLY A 399 -9.63 -10.58 15.75
C GLY A 399 -9.38 -10.99 17.20
N GLY A 400 -9.69 -10.09 18.14
CA GLY A 400 -9.65 -10.35 19.59
C GLY A 400 -10.68 -9.54 20.35
N LEU A 401 -11.20 -10.10 21.45
CA LEU A 401 -12.12 -9.41 22.36
C LEU A 401 -11.49 -8.15 22.98
N ASN A 402 -10.19 -8.20 23.16
CA ASN A 402 -9.32 -7.08 23.53
C ASN A 402 -7.89 -7.44 23.08
N ARG A 403 -6.94 -6.51 23.26
CA ARG A 403 -5.55 -6.69 22.82
C ARG A 403 -4.86 -7.91 23.47
N THR A 404 -5.11 -8.16 24.75
CA THR A 404 -4.55 -9.32 25.46
C THR A 404 -5.07 -10.65 24.89
N ASP A 405 -6.37 -10.73 24.62
CA ASP A 405 -6.98 -11.88 23.95
C ASP A 405 -6.44 -12.08 22.54
N LEU A 406 -6.33 -10.98 21.76
CA LEU A 406 -5.78 -11.03 20.42
C LEU A 406 -4.38 -11.66 20.38
N PHE A 407 -3.48 -11.23 21.26
CA PHE A 407 -2.11 -11.76 21.29
C PHE A 407 -2.02 -13.17 21.86
N LYS A 408 -2.87 -13.53 22.82
CA LYS A 408 -2.98 -14.90 23.29
C LYS A 408 -3.44 -15.84 22.16
N ARG A 409 -4.49 -15.47 21.42
CA ARG A 409 -5.00 -16.24 20.27
C ARG A 409 -3.93 -16.37 19.18
N PHE A 410 -3.22 -15.27 18.88
CA PHE A 410 -2.13 -15.25 17.94
C PHE A 410 -1.00 -16.22 18.32
N GLY A 411 -0.52 -16.19 19.56
CA GLY A 411 0.54 -17.07 20.05
C GLY A 411 0.15 -18.56 19.98
N LEU A 412 -1.09 -18.90 20.36
CA LEU A 412 -1.61 -20.27 20.24
C LEU A 412 -1.67 -20.74 18.76
N LEU A 413 -2.09 -19.87 17.85
CA LEU A 413 -2.14 -20.18 16.45
C LEU A 413 -0.74 -20.37 15.86
N CYS A 414 0.23 -19.55 16.25
CA CYS A 414 1.63 -19.72 15.88
C CYS A 414 2.19 -21.09 16.32
N GLN A 415 1.90 -21.51 17.56
CA GLN A 415 2.32 -22.80 18.06
C GLN A 415 1.73 -23.96 17.25
N GLN A 416 0.42 -23.90 16.92
CA GLN A 416 -0.25 -24.93 16.15
C GLN A 416 0.25 -25.02 14.70
N LEU A 417 0.65 -23.91 14.10
CA LEU A 417 1.22 -23.87 12.76
C LEU A 417 2.74 -24.04 12.71
N ASN A 418 3.40 -24.23 13.87
CA ASN A 418 4.86 -24.23 14.00
C ASN A 418 5.53 -22.99 13.40
N PHE A 419 4.91 -21.82 13.57
CA PHE A 419 5.47 -20.53 13.17
C PHE A 419 6.28 -19.93 14.32
N ILE A 420 7.33 -19.18 13.96
CA ILE A 420 8.06 -18.37 14.94
C ILE A 420 7.17 -17.17 15.25
N ASP A 421 6.79 -17.07 16.52
CA ASP A 421 6.01 -15.93 17.03
C ASP A 421 6.90 -14.67 17.05
N PRO A 422 6.62 -13.66 16.21
CA PRO A 422 7.40 -12.43 16.18
C PRO A 422 7.24 -11.58 17.45
N LEU A 423 6.17 -11.78 18.24
CA LEU A 423 5.90 -11.01 19.46
C LEU A 423 6.85 -11.38 20.61
N ILE A 424 7.52 -12.53 20.57
CA ILE A 424 8.52 -12.92 21.59
C ILE A 424 9.64 -11.87 21.71
N LYS A 425 9.91 -11.14 20.64
CA LYS A 425 10.94 -10.09 20.59
C LYS A 425 10.37 -8.66 20.71
N ASP A 426 9.06 -8.52 20.86
CA ASP A 426 8.42 -7.21 20.92
C ASP A 426 8.50 -6.60 22.32
N GLN A 427 9.25 -5.50 22.42
CA GLN A 427 9.38 -4.74 23.69
C GLN A 427 8.12 -3.93 24.04
N HIS A 428 7.21 -3.71 23.08
CA HIS A 428 5.96 -2.95 23.28
C HIS A 428 4.83 -3.76 23.94
N LEU A 429 5.07 -5.03 24.22
CA LEU A 429 4.13 -5.91 24.94
C LEU A 429 4.29 -5.88 26.47
N ARG A 430 5.33 -5.19 26.98
CA ARG A 430 5.64 -5.11 28.41
C ARG A 430 5.02 -3.88 29.05
#